data_ab8a22919dc5e6cb68902818353950b8
#
_entry.id   ab8a22919dc5e6cb68902818353950b8
#
_cell.length_a   1.000
_cell.length_b   1.000
_cell.length_c   1.000
_cell.angle_alpha   90.00
_cell.angle_beta   90.00
_cell.angle_gamma   90.00
#
_symmetry.space_group_name_H-M   'P 1'
#
loop_
_entity.id
_entity.type
_entity.pdbx_description
1 polymer ?
#
loop_
_entity_poly.entity_id
_entity_poly.type
_entity_poly.pdbx_seq_one_letter_code
_entity_poly.pdbx_strand_id
1 'polypeptide(L)'
;MPRGVLVGYSMGARMALHVALAAPEIVRALVLVSGTPGVEDEAERRARRAADDALADRIEEIGSARFVDEWLASPMFAGLPEEHAQRPARAANPAAGLAGSLRSAGTGTQENLWPRLGEVTCPVLVVTGSLDAKFAAIGERMASAFPHAELRCIQGAGHTVHLEKVDDFCSVLSDWISTVR
;
A
#
# COMPACT_ATOMS: atom_id res chain seq x y z
N MET A 1 21.02 12.04 11.17
CA MET A 1 20.88 10.59 10.79
C MET A 1 21.00 10.46 9.29
N PRO A 2 21.50 9.32 8.75
CA PRO A 2 21.51 9.12 7.31
C PRO A 2 20.06 9.04 6.79
N ARG A 3 19.79 9.69 5.66
CA ARG A 3 18.50 9.59 4.96
C ARG A 3 18.40 8.26 4.22
N GLY A 4 17.25 7.60 4.29
CA GLY A 4 16.98 6.32 3.61
C GLY A 4 15.98 6.42 2.49
N VAL A 5 15.97 5.43 1.59
CA VAL A 5 14.85 5.20 0.67
C VAL A 5 13.80 4.40 1.44
N LEU A 6 12.58 4.94 1.48
CA LEU A 6 11.46 4.30 2.15
C LEU A 6 10.55 3.66 1.10
N VAL A 7 10.39 2.34 1.16
CA VAL A 7 9.55 1.57 0.24
C VAL A 7 8.37 1.00 0.99
N GLY A 8 7.16 1.29 0.54
CA GLY A 8 5.94 0.76 1.13
C GLY A 8 5.00 0.17 0.09
N TYR A 9 4.36 -0.95 0.45
CA TYR A 9 3.32 -1.60 -0.36
C TYR A 9 1.98 -1.53 0.37
N SER A 10 0.90 -1.17 -0.33
CA SER A 10 -0.48 -1.15 0.16
C SER A 10 -0.59 -0.40 1.51
N MET A 11 -0.86 -1.07 2.63
CA MET A 11 -0.84 -0.45 3.96
C MET A 11 0.54 0.14 4.29
N GLY A 12 1.63 -0.55 3.92
CA GLY A 12 3.00 -0.04 4.09
C GLY A 12 3.25 1.26 3.30
N ALA A 13 2.65 1.42 2.12
CA ALA A 13 2.72 2.67 1.35
C ALA A 13 2.01 3.81 2.07
N ARG A 14 0.87 3.54 2.70
CA ARG A 14 0.15 4.52 3.53
C ARG A 14 1.01 4.97 4.72
N MET A 15 1.61 4.03 5.44
CA MET A 15 2.50 4.32 6.56
C MET A 15 3.75 5.10 6.11
N ALA A 16 4.35 4.69 4.98
CA ALA A 16 5.50 5.38 4.42
C ALA A 16 5.20 6.85 4.07
N LEU A 17 4.02 7.13 3.55
CA LEU A 17 3.58 8.50 3.27
C LEU A 17 3.41 9.32 4.55
N HIS A 18 2.83 8.75 5.62
CA HIS A 18 2.77 9.41 6.92
C HIS A 18 4.17 9.71 7.47
N VAL A 19 5.11 8.79 7.35
CA VAL A 19 6.51 9.00 7.78
C VAL A 19 7.16 10.13 6.97
N ALA A 20 6.98 10.14 5.64
CA ALA A 20 7.56 11.18 4.79
C ALA A 20 7.03 12.58 5.11
N LEU A 21 5.77 12.70 5.55
CA LEU A 21 5.16 13.96 5.98
C LEU A 21 5.54 14.36 7.41
N ALA A 22 5.75 13.39 8.30
CA ALA A 22 6.03 13.66 9.72
C ALA A 22 7.54 13.84 10.01
N ALA A 23 8.41 13.19 9.23
CA ALA A 23 9.86 13.17 9.43
C ALA A 23 10.62 13.25 8.09
N PRO A 24 10.42 14.31 7.27
CA PRO A 24 11.03 14.43 5.95
C PRO A 24 12.56 14.40 5.97
N GLU A 25 13.16 14.75 7.10
CA GLU A 25 14.61 14.79 7.28
C GLU A 25 15.27 13.41 7.27
N ILE A 26 14.53 12.32 7.49
CA ILE A 26 15.06 10.95 7.42
C ILE A 26 14.77 10.25 6.08
N VAL A 27 13.89 10.83 5.23
CA VAL A 27 13.49 10.25 3.96
C VAL A 27 14.25 10.89 2.80
N ARG A 28 15.10 10.12 2.15
CA ARG A 28 15.82 10.54 0.95
C ARG A 28 14.95 10.43 -0.29
N ALA A 29 14.17 9.36 -0.39
CA ALA A 29 13.25 9.08 -1.47
C ALA A 29 12.14 8.15 -0.99
N LEU A 30 10.97 8.21 -1.65
CA LEU A 30 9.76 7.48 -1.27
C LEU A 30 9.28 6.62 -2.44
N VAL A 31 9.02 5.33 -2.19
CA VAL A 31 8.43 4.42 -3.16
C VAL A 31 7.09 3.92 -2.62
N LEU A 32 6.02 4.19 -3.36
CA LEU A 32 4.64 3.86 -2.98
C LEU A 32 4.06 2.85 -3.96
N VAL A 33 3.93 1.60 -3.51
CA VAL A 33 3.42 0.49 -4.34
C VAL A 33 1.96 0.24 -3.98
N SER A 34 1.04 0.40 -4.93
CA SER A 34 -0.39 0.14 -4.79
C SER A 34 -1.00 0.75 -3.50
N GLY A 35 -0.62 2.00 -3.20
CA GLY A 35 -1.06 2.73 -2.01
C GLY A 35 -2.14 3.78 -2.30
N THR A 36 -2.65 4.40 -1.25
CA THR A 36 -3.60 5.52 -1.32
C THR A 36 -3.28 6.57 -0.25
N PRO A 37 -3.47 7.87 -0.51
CA PRO A 37 -3.35 8.91 0.52
C PRO A 37 -4.54 8.96 1.49
N GLY A 38 -5.53 8.10 1.30
CA GLY A 38 -6.75 8.05 2.13
C GLY A 38 -8.02 8.28 1.33
N VAL A 39 -9.15 8.27 2.02
CA VAL A 39 -10.50 8.48 1.47
C VAL A 39 -10.92 9.91 1.74
N GLU A 40 -11.25 10.66 0.69
CA GLU A 40 -11.62 12.08 0.79
C GLU A 40 -13.06 12.30 1.26
N ASP A 41 -13.99 11.53 0.69
CA ASP A 41 -15.38 11.62 1.06
C ASP A 41 -15.64 11.08 2.47
N GLU A 42 -16.26 11.89 3.30
CA GLU A 42 -16.50 11.57 4.71
C GLU A 42 -17.51 10.41 4.89
N ALA A 43 -18.49 10.29 4.00
CA ALA A 43 -19.45 9.19 4.08
C ALA A 43 -18.81 7.87 3.63
N GLU A 44 -17.99 7.90 2.56
CA GLU A 44 -17.22 6.75 2.11
C GLU A 44 -16.21 6.33 3.19
N ARG A 45 -15.53 7.28 3.83
CA ARG A 45 -14.58 7.01 4.91
C ARG A 45 -15.25 6.33 6.09
N ARG A 46 -16.44 6.80 6.51
CA ARG A 46 -17.22 6.16 7.58
C ARG A 46 -17.69 4.74 7.19
N ALA A 47 -18.17 4.58 5.96
CA ALA A 47 -18.59 3.26 5.46
C ALA A 47 -17.40 2.29 5.41
N ARG A 48 -16.24 2.76 4.98
CA ARG A 48 -15.01 1.96 4.97
C ARG A 48 -14.56 1.59 6.38
N ARG A 49 -14.64 2.50 7.34
CA ARG A 49 -14.33 2.21 8.75
C ARG A 49 -15.24 1.13 9.32
N ALA A 50 -16.54 1.23 9.08
CA ALA A 50 -17.49 0.21 9.52
C ALA A 50 -17.18 -1.17 8.87
N ALA A 51 -16.77 -1.20 7.61
CA ALA A 51 -16.37 -2.42 6.93
C ALA A 51 -15.05 -3.00 7.50
N ASP A 52 -14.07 -2.14 7.83
CA ASP A 52 -12.83 -2.55 8.48
C ASP A 52 -13.07 -3.12 9.90
N ASP A 53 -13.99 -2.52 10.67
CA ASP A 53 -14.40 -3.00 12.01
C ASP A 53 -15.10 -4.37 11.90
N ALA A 54 -16.05 -4.53 10.97
CA ALA A 54 -16.73 -5.81 10.75
C ALA A 54 -15.76 -6.92 10.29
N LEU A 55 -14.77 -6.58 9.48
CA LEU A 55 -13.72 -7.51 9.08
C LEU A 55 -12.81 -7.88 10.24
N ALA A 56 -12.50 -6.93 11.13
CA ALA A 56 -11.74 -7.18 12.35
C ALA A 56 -12.48 -8.15 13.29
N ASP A 57 -13.80 -7.96 13.49
CA ASP A 57 -14.63 -8.88 14.26
C ASP A 57 -14.64 -10.28 13.63
N ARG A 58 -14.74 -10.37 12.30
CA ARG A 58 -14.65 -11.64 11.56
C ARG A 58 -13.32 -12.35 11.79
N ILE A 59 -12.20 -11.63 11.77
CA ILE A 59 -10.87 -12.21 12.04
C ILE A 59 -10.80 -12.82 13.43
N GLU A 60 -11.32 -12.13 14.44
CA GLU A 60 -11.34 -12.62 15.82
C GLU A 60 -12.22 -13.85 15.97
N GLU A 61 -13.35 -13.92 15.24
CA GLU A 61 -14.27 -15.05 15.23
C GLU A 61 -13.66 -16.31 14.61
N ILE A 62 -13.05 -16.20 13.41
CA ILE A 62 -12.62 -17.36 12.62
C ILE A 62 -11.14 -17.72 12.75
N GLY A 63 -10.35 -16.83 13.35
CA GLY A 63 -8.91 -16.97 13.48
C GLY A 63 -8.10 -16.64 12.22
N SER A 64 -6.80 -16.43 12.42
CA SER A 64 -5.90 -15.96 11.36
C SER A 64 -5.80 -16.88 10.16
N ALA A 65 -5.70 -18.20 10.39
CA ALA A 65 -5.49 -19.16 9.31
C ALA A 65 -6.66 -19.14 8.30
N ARG A 66 -7.89 -19.27 8.80
CA ARG A 66 -9.09 -19.23 7.97
C ARG A 66 -9.29 -17.86 7.33
N PHE A 67 -9.03 -16.79 8.07
CA PHE A 67 -9.08 -15.44 7.50
C PHE A 67 -8.10 -15.27 6.34
N VAL A 68 -6.87 -15.74 6.46
CA VAL A 68 -5.86 -15.66 5.39
C VAL A 68 -6.32 -16.39 4.13
N ASP A 69 -6.97 -17.53 4.25
CA ASP A 69 -7.53 -18.26 3.12
C ASP A 69 -8.65 -17.47 2.43
N GLU A 70 -9.59 -16.92 3.19
CA GLU A 70 -10.66 -16.07 2.68
C GLU A 70 -10.10 -14.78 2.05
N TRP A 71 -9.11 -14.17 2.66
CA TRP A 71 -8.47 -12.94 2.18
C TRP A 71 -7.73 -13.14 0.86
N LEU A 72 -6.92 -14.20 0.76
CA LEU A 72 -6.17 -14.51 -0.45
C LEU A 72 -7.05 -14.99 -1.61
N ALA A 73 -8.27 -15.47 -1.33
CA ALA A 73 -9.26 -15.77 -2.36
C ALA A 73 -9.96 -14.52 -2.93
N SER A 74 -9.70 -13.34 -2.38
CA SER A 74 -10.33 -12.11 -2.87
C SER A 74 -9.79 -11.71 -4.25
N PRO A 75 -10.59 -11.01 -5.08
CA PRO A 75 -10.17 -10.57 -6.42
C PRO A 75 -8.89 -9.74 -6.44
N MET A 76 -8.57 -9.07 -5.34
CA MET A 76 -7.34 -8.28 -5.19
C MET A 76 -6.07 -9.12 -5.39
N PHE A 77 -6.12 -10.41 -5.06
CA PHE A 77 -4.97 -11.33 -5.15
C PHE A 77 -5.08 -12.34 -6.31
N ALA A 78 -6.00 -12.12 -7.26
CA ALA A 78 -6.23 -13.06 -8.38
C ALA A 78 -4.96 -13.32 -9.24
N GLY A 79 -4.04 -12.35 -9.31
CA GLY A 79 -2.77 -12.48 -10.03
C GLY A 79 -1.60 -12.99 -9.18
N LEU A 80 -1.79 -13.17 -7.86
CA LEU A 80 -0.71 -13.57 -6.95
C LEU A 80 -0.39 -15.07 -7.11
N PRO A 81 0.85 -15.44 -7.53
CA PRO A 81 1.24 -16.85 -7.58
C PRO A 81 1.20 -17.50 -6.19
N GLU A 82 0.77 -18.77 -6.12
CA GLU A 82 0.61 -19.47 -4.85
C GLU A 82 1.93 -19.58 -4.07
N GLU A 83 3.05 -19.79 -4.76
CA GLU A 83 4.39 -19.83 -4.18
C GLU A 83 4.79 -18.49 -3.51
N HIS A 84 4.20 -17.37 -3.95
CA HIS A 84 4.43 -16.05 -3.38
C HIS A 84 3.36 -15.63 -2.36
N ALA A 85 2.30 -16.41 -2.18
CA ALA A 85 1.19 -16.08 -1.27
C ALA A 85 1.61 -16.06 0.22
N GLN A 86 2.70 -16.74 0.57
CA GLN A 86 3.27 -16.76 1.93
C GLN A 86 2.23 -17.12 3.01
N ARG A 87 1.28 -18.03 2.72
CA ARG A 87 0.18 -18.41 3.61
C ARG A 87 0.62 -18.75 5.04
N PRO A 88 1.67 -19.58 5.26
CA PRO A 88 2.08 -19.91 6.63
C PRO A 88 2.54 -18.69 7.43
N ALA A 89 3.32 -17.80 6.80
CA ALA A 89 3.81 -16.58 7.44
C ALA A 89 2.68 -15.60 7.77
N ARG A 90 1.69 -15.47 6.86
CA ARG A 90 0.49 -14.64 7.10
C ARG A 90 -0.38 -15.22 8.22
N ALA A 91 -0.61 -16.54 8.21
CA ALA A 91 -1.43 -17.24 9.21
C ALA A 91 -0.79 -17.28 10.61
N ALA A 92 0.53 -17.11 10.71
CA ALA A 92 1.24 -17.04 11.98
C ALA A 92 0.98 -15.74 12.78
N ASN A 93 0.41 -14.71 12.13
CA ASN A 93 0.04 -13.49 12.86
C ASN A 93 -1.14 -13.77 13.83
N PRO A 94 -1.09 -13.24 15.06
CA PRO A 94 -2.22 -13.37 15.98
C PRO A 94 -3.48 -12.70 15.44
N ALA A 95 -4.64 -13.35 15.55
CA ALA A 95 -5.93 -12.79 15.10
C ALA A 95 -6.21 -11.41 15.71
N ALA A 96 -5.98 -11.24 17.00
CA ALA A 96 -6.12 -9.95 17.69
C ALA A 96 -5.18 -8.87 17.14
N GLY A 97 -3.97 -9.25 16.69
CA GLY A 97 -3.02 -8.32 16.05
C GLY A 97 -3.50 -7.84 14.68
N LEU A 98 -4.02 -8.76 13.85
CA LEU A 98 -4.61 -8.44 12.56
C LEU A 98 -5.86 -7.55 12.71
N ALA A 99 -6.77 -7.91 13.61
CA ALA A 99 -7.97 -7.15 13.92
C ALA A 99 -7.63 -5.76 14.48
N GLY A 100 -6.71 -5.68 15.43
CA GLY A 100 -6.22 -4.41 15.98
C GLY A 100 -5.60 -3.50 14.91
N SER A 101 -4.85 -4.07 13.96
CA SER A 101 -4.28 -3.33 12.84
C SER A 101 -5.36 -2.74 11.92
N LEU A 102 -6.44 -3.48 11.63
CA LEU A 102 -7.57 -2.95 10.85
C LEU A 102 -8.29 -1.81 11.57
N ARG A 103 -8.58 -1.97 12.86
CA ARG A 103 -9.28 -0.93 13.64
C ARG A 103 -8.46 0.35 13.79
N SER A 104 -7.13 0.23 13.97
CA SER A 104 -6.26 1.38 14.23
C SER A 104 -5.64 2.01 12.99
N ALA A 105 -5.38 1.21 11.95
CA ALA A 105 -4.68 1.61 10.74
C ALA A 105 -5.42 1.21 9.45
N GLY A 106 -6.70 0.89 9.52
CA GLY A 106 -7.56 0.67 8.35
C GLY A 106 -7.67 1.93 7.50
N THR A 107 -8.00 1.78 6.22
CA THR A 107 -8.11 2.93 5.30
C THR A 107 -9.22 3.91 5.72
N GLY A 108 -10.28 3.41 6.38
CA GLY A 108 -11.36 4.26 6.93
C GLY A 108 -10.95 5.06 8.16
N THR A 109 -9.91 4.63 8.89
CA THR A 109 -9.35 5.33 10.06
C THR A 109 -8.25 6.31 9.67
N GLN A 110 -7.59 6.08 8.54
CA GLN A 110 -6.51 6.93 8.05
C GLN A 110 -6.97 8.38 7.82
N GLU A 111 -6.11 9.32 8.19
CA GLU A 111 -6.25 10.72 7.79
C GLU A 111 -6.23 10.86 6.27
N ASN A 112 -7.05 11.78 5.74
CA ASN A 112 -6.99 12.16 4.34
C ASN A 112 -5.73 13.01 4.07
N LEU A 113 -4.74 12.42 3.41
CA LEU A 113 -3.47 13.07 3.08
C LEU A 113 -3.42 13.68 1.68
N TRP A 114 -4.51 13.61 0.88
CA TRP A 114 -4.56 14.20 -0.46
C TRP A 114 -4.15 15.69 -0.48
N PRO A 115 -4.64 16.55 0.44
CA PRO A 115 -4.27 17.96 0.47
C PRO A 115 -2.79 18.21 0.82
N ARG A 116 -2.12 17.20 1.39
CA ARG A 116 -0.76 17.31 1.91
C ARG A 116 0.32 16.73 0.99
N LEU A 117 -0.06 16.11 -0.15
CA LEU A 117 0.92 15.51 -1.06
C LEU A 117 1.94 16.50 -1.59
N GLY A 118 1.55 17.77 -1.76
CA GLY A 118 2.45 18.86 -2.14
C GLY A 118 3.55 19.19 -1.12
N GLU A 119 3.42 18.72 0.13
CA GLU A 119 4.43 18.93 1.19
C GLU A 119 5.60 17.93 1.08
N VAL A 120 5.44 16.83 0.32
CA VAL A 120 6.49 15.82 0.14
C VAL A 120 7.51 16.31 -0.88
N THR A 121 8.67 16.74 -0.42
CA THR A 121 9.72 17.35 -1.26
C THR A 121 10.79 16.39 -1.74
N CYS A 122 10.87 15.17 -1.18
CA CYS A 122 11.77 14.14 -1.69
C CYS A 122 11.25 13.55 -3.01
N PRO A 123 12.12 12.94 -3.85
CA PRO A 123 11.69 12.19 -5.01
C PRO A 123 10.73 11.06 -4.64
N VAL A 124 9.66 10.89 -5.43
CA VAL A 124 8.62 9.86 -5.21
C VAL A 124 8.52 8.95 -6.44
N LEU A 125 8.52 7.64 -6.24
CA LEU A 125 8.13 6.67 -7.23
C LEU A 125 6.78 6.07 -6.84
N VAL A 126 5.79 6.23 -7.69
CA VAL A 126 4.50 5.54 -7.56
C VAL A 126 4.50 4.33 -8.48
N VAL A 127 4.24 3.14 -7.93
CA VAL A 127 4.19 1.89 -8.70
C VAL A 127 2.80 1.28 -8.58
N THR A 128 2.22 0.91 -9.72
CA THR A 128 0.90 0.25 -9.81
C THR A 128 0.94 -0.90 -10.79
N GLY A 129 -0.03 -1.81 -10.71
CA GLY A 129 -0.24 -2.85 -11.71
C GLY A 129 -1.39 -2.50 -12.66
N SER A 130 -1.24 -2.81 -13.95
CA SER A 130 -2.24 -2.47 -14.97
C SER A 130 -3.57 -3.22 -14.83
N LEU A 131 -3.59 -4.33 -14.10
CA LEU A 131 -4.80 -5.12 -13.83
C LEU A 131 -5.54 -4.64 -12.57
N ASP A 132 -4.94 -3.74 -11.77
CA ASP A 132 -5.57 -3.10 -10.62
C ASP A 132 -6.06 -1.69 -10.99
N ALA A 133 -7.14 -1.63 -11.75
CA ALA A 133 -7.67 -0.38 -12.29
C ALA A 133 -7.92 0.70 -11.22
N LYS A 134 -8.34 0.29 -10.02
CA LYS A 134 -8.57 1.21 -8.90
C LYS A 134 -7.28 1.90 -8.48
N PHE A 135 -6.22 1.13 -8.19
CA PHE A 135 -4.96 1.69 -7.72
C PHE A 135 -4.13 2.29 -8.86
N ALA A 136 -4.34 1.88 -10.13
CA ALA A 136 -3.78 2.58 -11.28
C ALA A 136 -4.30 4.03 -11.36
N ALA A 137 -5.62 4.24 -11.28
CA ALA A 137 -6.21 5.57 -11.28
C ALA A 137 -5.79 6.42 -10.07
N ILE A 138 -5.73 5.81 -8.87
CA ILE A 138 -5.21 6.49 -7.67
C ILE A 138 -3.74 6.89 -7.88
N GLY A 139 -2.92 6.01 -8.43
CA GLY A 139 -1.49 6.25 -8.69
C GLY A 139 -1.25 7.39 -9.66
N GLU A 140 -2.01 7.48 -10.75
CA GLU A 140 -1.96 8.61 -11.71
C GLU A 140 -2.25 9.94 -11.02
N ARG A 141 -3.31 9.96 -10.23
CA ARG A 141 -3.70 11.15 -9.47
C ARG A 141 -2.65 11.51 -8.41
N MET A 142 -2.10 10.53 -7.70
CA MET A 142 -1.02 10.75 -6.72
C MET A 142 0.21 11.34 -7.38
N ALA A 143 0.68 10.74 -8.48
CA ALA A 143 1.86 11.20 -9.18
C ALA A 143 1.72 12.65 -9.67
N SER A 144 0.52 13.04 -10.07
CA SER A 144 0.22 14.43 -10.48
C SER A 144 0.18 15.41 -9.31
N ALA A 145 -0.04 14.94 -8.08
CA ALA A 145 -0.17 15.77 -6.89
C ALA A 145 1.16 15.99 -6.13
N PHE A 146 2.14 15.12 -6.33
CA PHE A 146 3.47 15.30 -5.75
C PHE A 146 4.33 16.28 -6.60
N PRO A 147 5.19 17.10 -5.98
CA PRO A 147 6.09 18.00 -6.72
C PRO A 147 7.13 17.26 -7.59
N HIS A 148 7.61 16.11 -7.13
CA HIS A 148 8.69 15.35 -7.76
C HIS A 148 8.37 13.87 -7.80
N ALA A 149 7.41 13.46 -8.65
CA ALA A 149 6.99 12.07 -8.75
C ALA A 149 7.15 11.50 -10.16
N GLU A 150 7.45 10.21 -10.19
CA GLU A 150 7.35 9.36 -11.37
C GLU A 150 6.31 8.28 -11.15
N LEU A 151 5.54 7.94 -12.18
CA LEU A 151 4.61 6.82 -12.18
C LEU A 151 5.18 5.68 -13.03
N ARG A 152 5.12 4.47 -12.50
CA ARG A 152 5.40 3.23 -13.25
C ARG A 152 4.21 2.28 -13.09
N CYS A 153 3.53 2.00 -14.20
CA CYS A 153 2.46 1.02 -14.28
C CYS A 153 3.02 -0.28 -14.90
N ILE A 154 3.15 -1.34 -14.09
CA ILE A 154 3.71 -2.62 -14.54
C ILE A 154 2.61 -3.43 -15.24
N GLN A 155 2.86 -3.77 -16.50
CA GLN A 155 1.89 -4.46 -17.35
C GLN A 155 1.65 -5.90 -16.90
N GLY A 156 0.38 -6.29 -16.85
CA GLY A 156 -0.03 -7.63 -16.43
C GLY A 156 0.16 -7.94 -14.95
N ALA A 157 0.42 -6.94 -14.11
CA ALA A 157 0.40 -7.04 -12.66
C ALA A 157 -0.93 -6.55 -12.09
N GLY A 158 -1.39 -7.19 -11.01
CA GLY A 158 -2.49 -6.73 -10.16
C GLY A 158 -2.00 -5.90 -8.98
N HIS A 159 -2.63 -6.09 -7.82
CA HIS A 159 -2.34 -5.31 -6.61
C HIS A 159 -0.99 -5.62 -5.99
N THR A 160 -0.54 -6.88 -6.06
CA THR A 160 0.71 -7.35 -5.46
C THR A 160 1.89 -7.30 -6.44
N VAL A 161 2.07 -6.18 -7.09
CA VAL A 161 3.03 -5.94 -8.19
C VAL A 161 4.40 -6.60 -7.95
N HIS A 162 4.96 -6.40 -6.76
CA HIS A 162 6.29 -6.88 -6.35
C HIS A 162 6.37 -8.40 -6.15
N LEU A 163 5.23 -9.10 -6.12
CA LEU A 163 5.13 -10.56 -6.02
C LEU A 163 4.61 -11.21 -7.30
N GLU A 164 3.86 -10.46 -8.11
CA GLU A 164 3.30 -10.94 -9.38
C GLU A 164 4.27 -10.79 -10.55
N LYS A 165 5.09 -9.72 -10.52
CA LYS A 165 6.07 -9.35 -11.56
C LYS A 165 7.39 -8.95 -10.92
N VAL A 166 8.04 -9.90 -10.25
CA VAL A 166 9.23 -9.65 -9.42
C VAL A 166 10.35 -8.99 -10.21
N ASP A 167 10.69 -9.53 -11.38
CA ASP A 167 11.82 -9.05 -12.20
C ASP A 167 11.54 -7.64 -12.73
N ASP A 168 10.33 -7.40 -13.25
CA ASP A 168 9.92 -6.09 -13.74
C ASP A 168 9.92 -5.05 -12.61
N PHE A 169 9.42 -5.43 -11.43
CA PHE A 169 9.42 -4.55 -10.27
C PHE A 169 10.84 -4.22 -9.80
N CYS A 170 11.71 -5.23 -9.71
CA CYS A 170 13.11 -5.05 -9.30
C CYS A 170 13.88 -4.16 -10.30
N SER A 171 13.66 -4.35 -11.61
CA SER A 171 14.27 -3.50 -12.65
C SER A 171 13.82 -2.05 -12.49
N VAL A 172 12.52 -1.80 -12.42
CA VAL A 172 11.97 -0.44 -12.24
C VAL A 172 12.52 0.22 -10.98
N LEU A 173 12.56 -0.50 -9.87
CA LEU A 173 13.05 0.01 -8.60
C LEU A 173 14.55 0.33 -8.65
N SER A 174 15.36 -0.58 -9.20
CA SER A 174 16.82 -0.42 -9.31
C SER A 174 17.19 0.75 -10.21
N ASP A 175 16.55 0.84 -11.38
CA ASP A 175 16.79 1.92 -12.33
C ASP A 175 16.45 3.27 -11.70
N TRP A 176 15.28 3.37 -11.06
CA TRP A 176 14.86 4.62 -10.43
C TRP A 176 15.76 5.01 -9.24
N ILE A 177 16.13 4.07 -8.35
CA ILE A 177 17.01 4.35 -7.21
C ILE A 177 18.37 4.87 -7.69
N SER A 178 18.87 4.40 -8.83
CA SER A 178 20.14 4.86 -9.39
C SER A 178 20.14 6.34 -9.77
N THR A 179 18.96 6.91 -10.05
CA THR A 179 18.78 8.33 -10.39
C THR A 179 18.66 9.23 -9.16
N VAL A 180 18.29 8.67 -8.01
CA VAL A 180 18.05 9.40 -6.76
C VAL A 180 19.37 9.56 -5.99
N ARG A 181 19.88 10.78 -5.91
CA ARG A 181 21.13 11.13 -5.22
C ARG A 181 20.90 11.67 -3.81
#